data_efd396135f1164157d0c9d891bef1a73
#
_entry.id   efd396135f1164157d0c9d891bef1a73
#
_cell.length_a   1.000
_cell.length_b   1.000
_cell.length_c   1.000
_cell.angle_alpha   90.00
_cell.angle_beta   90.00
_cell.angle_gamma   90.00
#
_symmetry.space_group_name_H-M   'P 1'
#
loop_
_entity.id
_entity.type
_entity.pdbx_description
1 polymer ?
#
loop_
_entity_poly.entity_id
_entity_poly.type
_entity_poly.pdbx_seq_one_letter_code
_entity_poly.pdbx_strand_id
1 'polypeptide(L)'
;MEMARISQIAAALACCALALPAAAQSSRVEKTQAEIALEQAKTTFATQKKARDDANAACAARDYEACVKAGDSYRKGMGGMQDYALALKAYDRACTGQNGKGCASLAYLNMLGRGTDKNLAEARRLYKQSCDYGEVSGCAGYGNMVYTGTGGPKNVTEGTNKLRDACERDYKWACDRLVDLGAFDPNDSAFERLKDYR
;
A
#
# COMPACT_ATOMS: atom_id res chain seq x y z
N MET A 1 7.95 37.01 63.93
CA MET A 1 8.77 35.77 64.02
C MET A 1 8.13 34.55 63.36
N GLU A 2 6.92 34.65 62.79
CA GLU A 2 6.22 33.50 62.13
C GLU A 2 6.50 33.33 60.64
N MET A 3 6.84 34.38 59.88
CA MET A 3 7.14 34.27 58.45
C MET A 3 8.44 33.54 58.10
N ALA A 4 9.42 33.52 59.02
CA ALA A 4 10.71 32.82 58.80
C ALA A 4 10.60 31.28 58.88
N ARG A 5 9.60 30.75 59.60
CA ARG A 5 9.39 29.31 59.77
C ARG A 5 8.70 28.65 58.58
N ILE A 6 7.84 29.37 57.84
CA ILE A 6 7.13 28.87 56.68
C ILE A 6 8.10 28.72 55.47
N SER A 7 9.07 29.64 55.36
CA SER A 7 10.10 29.56 54.29
C SER A 7 11.03 28.37 54.44
N GLN A 8 11.34 27.93 55.66
CA GLN A 8 12.22 26.77 55.87
C GLN A 8 11.53 25.43 55.63
N ILE A 9 10.22 25.33 55.88
CA ILE A 9 9.47 24.12 55.62
C ILE A 9 9.24 23.93 54.11
N ALA A 10 9.02 25.00 53.36
CA ALA A 10 8.90 24.96 51.90
C ALA A 10 10.21 24.53 51.18
N ALA A 11 11.37 24.97 51.72
CA ALA A 11 12.68 24.56 51.20
C ALA A 11 13.02 23.07 51.48
N ALA A 12 12.57 22.55 52.64
CA ALA A 12 12.81 21.15 53.02
C ALA A 12 11.96 20.17 52.16
N LEU A 13 10.73 20.58 51.79
CA LEU A 13 9.86 19.76 50.90
C LEU A 13 10.34 19.76 49.46
N ALA A 14 10.97 20.83 48.98
CA ALA A 14 11.56 20.89 47.67
C ALA A 14 12.80 20.01 47.50
N CYS A 15 13.59 19.82 48.56
CA CYS A 15 14.77 18.95 48.51
C CYS A 15 14.45 17.44 48.55
N CYS A 16 13.32 17.02 49.10
CA CYS A 16 12.93 15.61 49.12
C CYS A 16 12.35 15.12 47.77
N ALA A 17 11.93 16.03 46.87
CA ALA A 17 11.41 15.66 45.57
C ALA A 17 12.49 15.29 44.54
N LEU A 18 13.79 15.58 44.83
CA LEU A 18 14.91 15.36 43.91
C LEU A 18 15.74 14.10 44.19
N ALA A 19 15.35 13.27 45.15
CA ALA A 19 16.14 12.11 45.57
C ALA A 19 15.58 10.75 45.10
N LEU A 20 14.83 10.72 44.01
CA LEU A 20 14.53 9.44 43.34
C LEU A 20 15.75 8.99 42.53
N PRO A 21 16.24 7.75 42.71
CA PRO A 21 17.37 7.26 41.88
C PRO A 21 17.03 7.36 40.38
N ALA A 22 18.03 7.79 39.60
CA ALA A 22 17.89 7.98 38.15
C ALA A 22 17.26 6.76 37.44
N ALA A 23 17.50 5.57 37.96
CA ALA A 23 16.89 4.33 37.49
C ALA A 23 15.35 4.29 37.65
N ALA A 24 14.82 4.88 38.73
CA ALA A 24 13.37 4.93 38.95
C ALA A 24 12.68 5.99 38.09
N GLN A 25 13.40 7.06 37.74
CA GLN A 25 12.91 8.08 36.77
C GLN A 25 12.92 7.54 35.37
N SER A 26 13.96 6.82 34.93
CA SER A 26 14.06 6.17 33.63
C SER A 26 12.93 5.15 33.40
N SER A 27 12.70 4.27 34.39
CA SER A 27 11.64 3.26 34.31
C SER A 27 10.21 3.87 34.23
N ARG A 28 10.01 5.03 34.83
CA ARG A 28 8.71 5.73 34.79
C ARG A 28 8.49 6.46 33.47
N VAL A 29 9.54 6.98 32.86
CA VAL A 29 9.50 7.60 31.53
C VAL A 29 9.28 6.53 30.46
N GLU A 30 9.98 5.40 30.55
CA GLU A 30 9.80 4.28 29.64
C GLU A 30 8.39 3.68 29.69
N LYS A 31 7.81 3.54 30.90
CA LYS A 31 6.41 3.10 31.07
C LYS A 31 5.41 4.04 30.40
N THR A 32 5.56 5.33 30.59
CA THR A 32 4.64 6.32 29.97
C THR A 32 4.74 6.33 28.45
N GLN A 33 5.92 6.20 27.88
CA GLN A 33 6.09 6.11 26.41
C GLN A 33 5.50 4.82 25.83
N ALA A 34 5.68 3.69 26.51
CA ALA A 34 5.09 2.43 26.11
C ALA A 34 3.55 2.45 26.20
N GLU A 35 3.00 3.06 27.22
CA GLU A 35 1.54 3.23 27.35
C GLU A 35 0.96 4.15 26.26
N ILE A 36 1.63 5.26 25.94
CA ILE A 36 1.24 6.16 24.85
C ILE A 36 1.30 5.43 23.50
N ALA A 37 2.38 4.69 23.23
CA ALA A 37 2.53 3.92 22.00
C ALA A 37 1.45 2.84 21.87
N LEU A 38 1.09 2.15 22.94
CA LEU A 38 0.03 1.16 22.96
C LEU A 38 -1.35 1.79 22.66
N GLU A 39 -1.63 2.95 23.24
CA GLU A 39 -2.90 3.64 23.00
C GLU A 39 -2.98 4.17 21.57
N GLN A 40 -1.88 4.69 21.03
CA GLN A 40 -1.78 5.08 19.60
C GLN A 40 -1.98 3.88 18.68
N ALA A 41 -1.42 2.72 19.00
CA ALA A 41 -1.62 1.50 18.23
C ALA A 41 -3.09 1.04 18.24
N LYS A 42 -3.76 1.09 19.40
CA LYS A 42 -5.19 0.74 19.54
C LYS A 42 -6.08 1.70 18.73
N THR A 43 -5.86 3.00 18.82
CA THR A 43 -6.62 4.01 18.08
C THR A 43 -6.41 3.89 16.58
N THR A 44 -5.18 3.65 16.14
CA THR A 44 -4.84 3.40 14.73
C THR A 44 -5.55 2.14 14.21
N PHE A 45 -5.50 1.05 14.96
CA PHE A 45 -6.18 -0.19 14.59
C PHE A 45 -7.70 -0.01 14.50
N ALA A 46 -8.31 0.65 15.49
CA ALA A 46 -9.76 0.92 15.50
C ALA A 46 -10.17 1.77 14.29
N THR A 47 -9.38 2.80 13.95
CA THR A 47 -9.61 3.65 12.78
C THR A 47 -9.49 2.87 11.47
N GLN A 48 -8.45 2.05 11.32
CA GLN A 48 -8.28 1.20 10.14
C GLN A 48 -9.38 0.15 10.00
N LYS A 49 -9.81 -0.45 11.13
CA LYS A 49 -10.94 -1.40 11.15
C LYS A 49 -12.21 -0.73 10.68
N LYS A 50 -12.53 0.44 11.21
CA LYS A 50 -13.71 1.19 10.79
C LYS A 50 -13.65 1.52 9.30
N ALA A 51 -12.53 2.02 8.80
CA ALA A 51 -12.35 2.35 7.38
C ALA A 51 -12.53 1.13 6.46
N ARG A 52 -12.05 -0.05 6.87
CA ARG A 52 -12.27 -1.31 6.15
C ARG A 52 -13.74 -1.73 6.15
N ASP A 53 -14.40 -1.64 7.31
CA ASP A 53 -15.79 -2.03 7.44
C ASP A 53 -16.71 -1.09 6.62
N ASP A 54 -16.45 0.24 6.64
CA ASP A 54 -17.13 1.24 5.80
C ASP A 54 -16.90 0.95 4.29
N ALA A 55 -15.67 0.62 3.90
CA ALA A 55 -15.36 0.25 2.51
C ALA A 55 -16.09 -1.03 2.06
N ASN A 56 -16.21 -2.02 2.94
CA ASN A 56 -16.99 -3.23 2.65
C ASN A 56 -18.48 -2.93 2.45
N ALA A 57 -19.04 -2.08 3.30
CA ALA A 57 -20.45 -1.68 3.19
C ALA A 57 -20.71 -0.92 1.88
N ALA A 58 -19.85 0.03 1.53
CA ALA A 58 -19.93 0.77 0.27
C ALA A 58 -19.72 -0.15 -0.96
N CYS A 59 -18.78 -1.09 -0.88
CA CYS A 59 -18.58 -2.10 -1.93
C CYS A 59 -19.82 -2.97 -2.12
N ALA A 60 -20.51 -3.36 -1.04
CA ALA A 60 -21.77 -4.08 -1.13
C ALA A 60 -22.86 -3.26 -1.85
N ALA A 61 -22.83 -1.95 -1.70
CA ALA A 61 -23.71 -0.99 -2.38
C ALA A 61 -23.27 -0.65 -3.82
N ARG A 62 -22.31 -1.40 -4.40
CA ARG A 62 -21.76 -1.25 -5.75
C ARG A 62 -20.87 0.01 -5.96
N ASP A 63 -20.31 0.55 -4.90
CA ASP A 63 -19.17 1.46 -5.01
C ASP A 63 -17.91 0.64 -5.30
N TYR A 64 -17.53 0.56 -6.58
CA TYR A 64 -16.43 -0.29 -7.03
C TYR A 64 -15.05 0.27 -6.63
N GLU A 65 -14.93 1.57 -6.39
CA GLU A 65 -13.72 2.13 -5.80
C GLU A 65 -13.57 1.75 -4.33
N ALA A 66 -14.68 1.69 -3.59
CA ALA A 66 -14.69 1.17 -2.23
C ALA A 66 -14.34 -0.32 -2.20
N CYS A 67 -14.72 -1.11 -3.23
CA CYS A 67 -14.28 -2.50 -3.36
C CYS A 67 -12.76 -2.61 -3.44
N VAL A 68 -12.09 -1.72 -4.20
CA VAL A 68 -10.62 -1.68 -4.26
C VAL A 68 -10.03 -1.35 -2.88
N LYS A 69 -10.58 -0.37 -2.17
CA LYS A 69 -10.13 0.01 -0.82
C LYS A 69 -10.28 -1.13 0.19
N ALA A 70 -11.40 -1.85 0.14
CA ALA A 70 -11.63 -3.04 0.96
C ALA A 70 -10.61 -4.14 0.65
N GLY A 71 -10.37 -4.43 -0.63
CA GLY A 71 -9.38 -5.38 -1.10
C GLY A 71 -7.97 -5.03 -0.63
N ASP A 72 -7.57 -3.75 -0.74
CA ASP A 72 -6.29 -3.26 -0.24
C ASP A 72 -6.14 -3.43 1.28
N SER A 73 -7.21 -3.19 2.03
CA SER A 73 -7.22 -3.37 3.48
C SER A 73 -7.02 -4.83 3.87
N TYR A 74 -7.69 -5.77 3.21
CA TYR A 74 -7.50 -7.21 3.42
C TYR A 74 -6.10 -7.65 2.99
N ARG A 75 -5.63 -7.21 1.82
CA ARG A 75 -4.30 -7.57 1.30
C ARG A 75 -3.17 -7.08 2.20
N LYS A 76 -3.32 -5.93 2.86
CA LYS A 76 -2.32 -5.34 3.75
C LYS A 76 -2.52 -5.71 5.23
N GLY A 77 -3.64 -6.32 5.60
CA GLY A 77 -4.00 -6.58 6.99
C GLY A 77 -4.38 -5.32 7.78
N MET A 78 -4.86 -4.27 7.09
CA MET A 78 -5.25 -3.02 7.75
C MET A 78 -6.58 -3.20 8.49
N GLY A 79 -6.56 -2.93 9.79
CA GLY A 79 -7.72 -3.12 10.66
C GLY A 79 -8.10 -4.58 10.91
N GLY A 80 -7.16 -5.51 10.75
CA GLY A 80 -7.33 -6.95 11.01
C GLY A 80 -6.18 -7.77 10.46
N MET A 81 -6.37 -9.09 10.41
CA MET A 81 -5.38 -9.98 9.80
C MET A 81 -5.41 -9.82 8.27
N GLN A 82 -4.25 -10.09 7.64
CA GLN A 82 -4.13 -10.18 6.20
C GLN A 82 -4.95 -11.37 5.69
N ASP A 83 -5.80 -11.12 4.68
CA ASP A 83 -6.66 -12.14 4.08
C ASP A 83 -6.72 -11.93 2.56
N TYR A 84 -5.95 -12.74 1.84
CA TYR A 84 -5.91 -12.67 0.38
C TYR A 84 -7.17 -13.21 -0.29
N ALA A 85 -7.91 -14.13 0.35
CA ALA A 85 -9.15 -14.65 -0.22
C ALA A 85 -10.26 -13.59 -0.19
N LEU A 86 -10.34 -12.82 0.89
CA LEU A 86 -11.25 -11.67 0.97
C LEU A 86 -10.80 -10.53 0.04
N ALA A 87 -9.49 -10.31 -0.09
CA ALA A 87 -8.95 -9.33 -1.05
C ALA A 87 -9.34 -9.69 -2.50
N LEU A 88 -9.18 -10.97 -2.89
CA LEU A 88 -9.60 -11.46 -4.22
C LEU A 88 -11.07 -11.18 -4.49
N LYS A 89 -11.96 -11.53 -3.55
CA LYS A 89 -13.41 -11.30 -3.69
C LYS A 89 -13.74 -9.82 -3.88
N ALA A 90 -13.06 -8.95 -3.14
CA ALA A 90 -13.27 -7.50 -3.23
C ALA A 90 -12.78 -6.95 -4.57
N TYR A 91 -11.59 -7.36 -5.03
CA TYR A 91 -11.05 -6.95 -6.33
C TYR A 91 -11.84 -7.53 -7.51
N ASP A 92 -12.32 -8.78 -7.41
CA ASP A 92 -13.18 -9.39 -8.43
C ASP A 92 -14.47 -8.58 -8.61
N ARG A 93 -15.11 -8.19 -7.51
CA ARG A 93 -16.29 -7.33 -7.55
C ARG A 93 -16.00 -5.98 -8.19
N ALA A 94 -14.83 -5.36 -7.87
CA ALA A 94 -14.40 -4.12 -8.49
C ALA A 94 -14.17 -4.30 -10.00
N CYS A 95 -13.49 -5.36 -10.39
CA CYS A 95 -13.20 -5.67 -11.80
C CYS A 95 -14.47 -5.95 -12.61
N THR A 96 -15.42 -6.69 -12.03
CA THR A 96 -16.75 -6.92 -12.63
C THR A 96 -17.50 -5.60 -12.84
N GLY A 97 -17.31 -4.63 -11.95
CA GLY A 97 -17.83 -3.27 -12.07
C GLY A 97 -17.00 -2.36 -12.97
N GLN A 98 -16.14 -2.92 -13.83
CA GLN A 98 -15.28 -2.19 -14.78
C GLN A 98 -14.25 -1.24 -14.13
N ASN A 99 -13.93 -1.46 -12.86
CA ASN A 99 -12.87 -0.72 -12.20
C ASN A 99 -11.51 -1.31 -12.59
N GLY A 100 -10.74 -0.56 -13.41
CA GLY A 100 -9.45 -1.00 -13.95
C GLY A 100 -8.44 -1.36 -12.85
N LYS A 101 -8.40 -0.58 -11.76
CA LYS A 101 -7.51 -0.82 -10.62
C LYS A 101 -7.85 -2.13 -9.88
N GLY A 102 -9.17 -2.44 -9.77
CA GLY A 102 -9.63 -3.72 -9.25
C GLY A 102 -9.14 -4.88 -10.11
N CYS A 103 -9.26 -4.78 -11.44
CA CYS A 103 -8.77 -5.80 -12.36
C CYS A 103 -7.24 -5.99 -12.26
N ALA A 104 -6.46 -4.89 -12.18
CA ALA A 104 -5.01 -4.96 -12.02
C ALA A 104 -4.61 -5.64 -10.70
N SER A 105 -5.30 -5.30 -9.61
CA SER A 105 -5.05 -5.90 -8.29
C SER A 105 -5.40 -7.39 -8.26
N LEU A 106 -6.51 -7.79 -8.89
CA LEU A 106 -6.92 -9.18 -9.07
C LEU A 106 -5.90 -9.96 -9.90
N ALA A 107 -5.43 -9.36 -11.01
CA ALA A 107 -4.39 -9.92 -11.87
C ALA A 107 -3.10 -10.19 -11.08
N TYR A 108 -2.68 -9.24 -10.26
CA TYR A 108 -1.48 -9.35 -9.43
C TYR A 108 -1.57 -10.53 -8.44
N LEU A 109 -2.71 -10.71 -7.77
CA LEU A 109 -2.89 -11.83 -6.85
C LEU A 109 -2.89 -13.18 -7.58
N ASN A 110 -3.53 -13.28 -8.74
CA ASN A 110 -3.50 -14.48 -9.60
C ASN A 110 -2.07 -14.79 -10.10
N MET A 111 -1.31 -13.76 -10.48
CA MET A 111 0.07 -13.92 -10.92
C MET A 111 0.97 -14.49 -9.81
N LEU A 112 0.74 -14.09 -8.56
CA LEU A 112 1.51 -14.55 -7.40
C LEU A 112 0.96 -15.83 -6.76
N GLY A 113 -0.27 -16.24 -7.05
CA GLY A 113 -0.94 -17.34 -6.36
C GLY A 113 -1.28 -17.02 -4.91
N ARG A 114 -1.64 -15.75 -4.61
CA ARG A 114 -2.01 -15.32 -3.26
C ARG A 114 -3.51 -15.37 -3.06
N GLY A 115 -3.97 -16.22 -2.16
CA GLY A 115 -5.39 -16.47 -1.90
C GLY A 115 -6.08 -17.33 -2.97
N THR A 116 -5.37 -17.76 -3.99
CA THR A 116 -5.79 -18.67 -5.07
C THR A 116 -4.57 -19.38 -5.63
N ASP A 117 -4.78 -20.40 -6.46
CA ASP A 117 -3.70 -21.00 -7.23
C ASP A 117 -3.13 -20.00 -8.24
N LYS A 118 -1.81 -20.10 -8.47
CA LYS A 118 -1.13 -19.26 -9.45
C LYS A 118 -1.67 -19.52 -10.86
N ASN A 119 -2.21 -18.50 -11.50
CA ASN A 119 -2.75 -18.59 -12.85
C ASN A 119 -2.25 -17.42 -13.72
N LEU A 120 -1.18 -17.68 -14.48
CA LEU A 120 -0.54 -16.66 -15.30
C LEU A 120 -1.38 -16.28 -16.53
N ALA A 121 -2.13 -17.21 -17.10
CA ALA A 121 -3.00 -16.93 -18.25
C ALA A 121 -4.16 -16.00 -17.83
N GLU A 122 -4.77 -16.28 -16.70
CA GLU A 122 -5.83 -15.44 -16.13
C GLU A 122 -5.29 -14.08 -15.69
N ALA A 123 -4.12 -14.03 -15.07
CA ALA A 123 -3.47 -12.77 -14.71
C ALA A 123 -3.24 -11.88 -15.94
N ARG A 124 -2.74 -12.46 -17.06
CA ARG A 124 -2.56 -11.73 -18.33
C ARG A 124 -3.88 -11.22 -18.89
N ARG A 125 -4.94 -12.03 -18.85
CA ARG A 125 -6.29 -11.64 -19.30
C ARG A 125 -6.81 -10.46 -18.48
N LEU A 126 -6.68 -10.52 -17.14
CA LEU A 126 -7.13 -9.48 -16.22
C LEU A 126 -6.32 -8.19 -16.36
N TYR A 127 -5.00 -8.26 -16.57
CA TYR A 127 -4.20 -7.07 -16.87
C TYR A 127 -4.60 -6.42 -18.19
N LYS A 128 -4.89 -7.24 -19.22
CA LYS A 128 -5.43 -6.71 -20.48
C LYS A 128 -6.74 -5.98 -20.25
N GLN A 129 -7.67 -6.61 -19.55
CA GLN A 129 -8.97 -6.01 -19.19
C GLN A 129 -8.81 -4.71 -18.40
N SER A 130 -7.88 -4.68 -17.44
CA SER A 130 -7.52 -3.48 -16.68
C SER A 130 -7.02 -2.36 -17.59
N CYS A 131 -6.16 -2.69 -18.55
CA CYS A 131 -5.68 -1.75 -19.58
C CYS A 131 -6.81 -1.23 -20.46
N ASP A 132 -7.71 -2.10 -20.89
CA ASP A 132 -8.90 -1.74 -21.69
C ASP A 132 -9.83 -0.78 -20.93
N TYR A 133 -9.85 -0.84 -19.60
CA TYR A 133 -10.55 0.12 -18.71
C TYR A 133 -9.71 1.38 -18.40
N GLY A 134 -8.58 1.58 -19.06
CA GLY A 134 -7.76 2.79 -18.96
C GLY A 134 -6.79 2.84 -17.79
N GLU A 135 -6.68 1.78 -16.97
CA GLU A 135 -5.76 1.73 -15.84
C GLU A 135 -4.31 1.53 -16.32
N VAL A 136 -3.46 2.50 -16.01
CA VAL A 136 -2.06 2.53 -16.47
C VAL A 136 -1.25 1.35 -15.94
N SER A 137 -1.44 1.01 -14.67
CA SER A 137 -0.75 -0.13 -14.06
C SER A 137 -1.14 -1.46 -14.70
N GLY A 138 -2.40 -1.57 -15.18
CA GLY A 138 -2.86 -2.70 -15.96
C GLY A 138 -2.20 -2.79 -17.32
N CYS A 139 -2.07 -1.66 -18.04
CA CYS A 139 -1.36 -1.61 -19.32
C CYS A 139 0.11 -2.01 -19.17
N ALA A 140 0.77 -1.52 -18.12
CA ALA A 140 2.14 -1.90 -17.82
C ALA A 140 2.28 -3.39 -17.47
N GLY A 141 1.41 -3.92 -16.61
CA GLY A 141 1.37 -5.35 -16.27
C GLY A 141 1.14 -6.23 -17.49
N TYR A 142 0.16 -5.87 -18.32
CA TYR A 142 -0.10 -6.57 -19.60
C TYR A 142 1.10 -6.51 -20.52
N GLY A 143 1.67 -5.31 -20.73
CA GLY A 143 2.84 -5.10 -21.59
C GLY A 143 4.02 -5.97 -21.17
N ASN A 144 4.33 -6.03 -19.88
CA ASN A 144 5.40 -6.87 -19.37
C ASN A 144 5.13 -8.38 -19.60
N MET A 145 3.91 -8.84 -19.36
CA MET A 145 3.54 -10.24 -19.60
C MET A 145 3.58 -10.61 -21.08
N VAL A 146 3.19 -9.71 -21.96
CA VAL A 146 3.26 -9.87 -23.43
C VAL A 146 4.72 -9.90 -23.90
N TYR A 147 5.55 -8.97 -23.39
CA TYR A 147 6.97 -8.90 -23.71
C TYR A 147 7.71 -10.18 -23.34
N THR A 148 7.45 -10.71 -22.15
CA THR A 148 8.13 -11.90 -21.63
C THR A 148 7.53 -13.21 -22.14
N GLY A 149 6.30 -13.20 -22.68
CA GLY A 149 5.54 -14.41 -23.02
C GLY A 149 4.92 -15.08 -21.78
N THR A 150 4.81 -14.36 -20.65
CA THR A 150 4.22 -14.89 -19.43
C THR A 150 2.69 -15.00 -19.60
N GLY A 151 2.16 -16.20 -19.37
CA GLY A 151 0.72 -16.47 -19.45
C GLY A 151 0.15 -16.51 -20.88
N GLY A 152 1.01 -16.56 -21.91
CA GLY A 152 0.58 -16.66 -23.32
C GLY A 152 1.71 -16.36 -24.31
N PRO A 153 1.40 -16.21 -25.60
CA PRO A 153 2.41 -15.98 -26.61
C PRO A 153 3.23 -14.71 -26.35
N LYS A 154 4.54 -14.79 -26.63
CA LYS A 154 5.45 -13.65 -26.55
C LYS A 154 5.26 -12.73 -27.77
N ASN A 155 5.15 -11.43 -27.51
CA ASN A 155 5.17 -10.39 -28.53
C ASN A 155 5.95 -9.17 -28.01
N VAL A 156 7.22 -9.09 -28.41
CA VAL A 156 8.13 -8.04 -27.93
C VAL A 156 7.64 -6.65 -28.33
N THR A 157 7.22 -6.48 -29.58
CA THR A 157 6.77 -5.18 -30.10
C THR A 157 5.54 -4.67 -29.35
N GLU A 158 4.51 -5.50 -29.22
CA GLU A 158 3.30 -5.12 -28.47
C GLU A 158 3.61 -4.82 -27.01
N GLY A 159 4.42 -5.69 -26.37
CA GLY A 159 4.82 -5.53 -24.98
C GLY A 159 5.57 -4.22 -24.74
N THR A 160 6.55 -3.90 -25.60
CA THR A 160 7.30 -2.63 -25.54
C THR A 160 6.38 -1.42 -25.71
N ASN A 161 5.48 -1.46 -26.69
CA ASN A 161 4.54 -0.34 -26.93
C ASN A 161 3.62 -0.09 -25.72
N LYS A 162 3.12 -1.14 -25.10
CA LYS A 162 2.28 -1.02 -23.89
C LYS A 162 3.06 -0.48 -22.68
N LEU A 163 4.31 -0.92 -22.50
CA LEU A 163 5.18 -0.38 -21.45
C LEU A 163 5.54 1.09 -21.72
N ARG A 164 5.79 1.46 -22.99
CA ARG A 164 6.09 2.84 -23.37
C ARG A 164 4.89 3.75 -23.10
N ASP A 165 3.69 3.39 -23.55
CA ASP A 165 2.46 4.14 -23.26
C ASP A 165 2.26 4.37 -21.76
N ALA A 166 2.49 3.35 -20.95
CA ALA A 166 2.40 3.49 -19.49
C ALA A 166 3.51 4.39 -18.90
N CYS A 167 4.73 4.33 -19.43
CA CYS A 167 5.84 5.21 -19.05
C CYS A 167 5.54 6.68 -19.40
N GLU A 168 5.01 6.95 -20.59
CA GLU A 168 4.61 8.28 -21.05
C GLU A 168 3.49 8.89 -20.21
N ARG A 169 2.71 8.04 -19.53
CA ARG A 169 1.68 8.41 -18.55
C ARG A 169 2.21 8.45 -17.13
N ASP A 170 3.51 8.68 -16.95
CA ASP A 170 4.23 8.84 -15.66
C ASP A 170 4.16 7.62 -14.73
N TYR A 171 3.94 6.42 -15.28
CA TYR A 171 4.01 5.20 -14.47
C TYR A 171 5.45 4.69 -14.37
N LYS A 172 6.16 5.19 -13.35
CA LYS A 172 7.60 4.96 -13.13
C LYS A 172 8.03 3.50 -13.30
N TRP A 173 7.28 2.55 -12.76
CA TRP A 173 7.62 1.13 -12.88
C TRP A 173 7.73 0.67 -14.35
N ALA A 174 6.88 1.19 -15.25
CA ALA A 174 6.94 0.82 -16.66
C ALA A 174 8.20 1.38 -17.33
N CYS A 175 8.62 2.57 -16.93
CA CYS A 175 9.85 3.19 -17.40
C CYS A 175 11.07 2.41 -16.93
N ASP A 176 11.15 2.12 -15.63
CA ASP A 176 12.22 1.30 -15.05
C ASP A 176 12.28 -0.07 -15.76
N ARG A 177 11.12 -0.65 -16.05
CA ARG A 177 11.04 -1.96 -16.71
C ARG A 177 11.53 -1.93 -18.16
N LEU A 178 11.28 -0.87 -18.92
CA LEU A 178 11.84 -0.69 -20.27
C LEU A 178 13.37 -0.63 -20.23
N VAL A 179 13.93 0.06 -19.25
CA VAL A 179 15.39 0.13 -19.04
C VAL A 179 15.94 -1.28 -18.75
N ASP A 180 15.34 -2.00 -17.80
CA ASP A 180 15.77 -3.36 -17.42
C ASP A 180 15.73 -4.34 -18.60
N LEU A 181 14.76 -4.18 -19.48
CA LEU A 181 14.60 -5.02 -20.67
C LEU A 181 15.51 -4.63 -21.84
N GLY A 182 16.28 -3.54 -21.73
CA GLY A 182 17.04 -2.98 -22.83
C GLY A 182 16.16 -2.57 -24.02
N ALA A 183 14.88 -2.32 -23.78
CA ALA A 183 13.87 -1.98 -24.79
C ALA A 183 13.66 -0.47 -24.91
N PHE A 184 14.64 0.29 -24.43
CA PHE A 184 14.61 1.74 -24.37
C PHE A 184 15.34 2.34 -25.57
N ASP A 185 14.71 3.29 -26.29
CA ASP A 185 15.40 4.12 -27.26
C ASP A 185 16.00 5.34 -26.54
N PRO A 186 17.33 5.52 -26.51
CA PRO A 186 17.97 6.67 -25.86
C PRO A 186 17.57 8.02 -26.48
N ASN A 187 16.96 8.03 -27.67
CA ASN A 187 16.45 9.22 -28.33
C ASN A 187 14.96 9.46 -28.07
N ASP A 188 14.31 8.60 -27.30
CA ASP A 188 12.89 8.73 -26.97
C ASP A 188 12.68 9.87 -25.95
N SER A 189 11.69 10.72 -26.21
CA SER A 189 11.35 11.86 -25.32
C SER A 189 10.97 11.43 -23.90
N ALA A 190 10.50 10.19 -23.71
CA ALA A 190 10.26 9.61 -22.40
C ALA A 190 11.55 9.37 -21.62
N PHE A 191 12.71 9.18 -22.31
CA PHE A 191 14.00 9.00 -21.65
C PHE A 191 14.52 10.28 -20.98
N GLU A 192 14.31 11.43 -21.56
CA GLU A 192 14.74 12.71 -20.97
C GLU A 192 14.03 12.96 -19.64
N ARG A 193 12.73 12.58 -19.53
CA ARG A 193 11.97 12.68 -18.26
C ARG A 193 12.48 11.72 -17.19
N LEU A 194 13.05 10.57 -17.57
CA LEU A 194 13.61 9.60 -16.61
C LEU A 194 14.94 10.05 -15.99
N LYS A 195 15.71 10.90 -16.67
CA LYS A 195 16.96 11.45 -16.10
C LYS A 195 16.70 12.25 -14.84
N ASP A 196 15.54 12.90 -14.75
CA ASP A 196 15.14 13.72 -13.59
C ASP A 196 14.66 12.88 -12.38
N TYR A 197 14.44 11.57 -12.55
CA TYR A 197 14.00 10.64 -11.50
C TYR A 197 15.15 9.78 -10.91
N ARG A 198 16.38 9.98 -11.32
CA ARG A 198 17.59 9.36 -10.74
C ARG A 198 18.28 10.34 -9.81
#